data_9d8012de8b77968382d8f898b9e7d06e
#
_entry.id   9d8012de8b77968382d8f898b9e7d06e
#
_cell.length_a   1.000
_cell.length_b   1.000
_cell.length_c   1.000
_cell.angle_alpha   90.00
_cell.angle_beta   90.00
_cell.angle_gamma   90.00
#
_symmetry.space_group_name_H-M   'P 1'
#
loop_
_entity.id
_entity.type
_entity.pdbx_description
1 polymer ?
#
loop_
_entity_poly.entity_id
_entity_poly.type
_entity_poly.pdbx_seq_one_letter_code
_entity_poly.pdbx_strand_id
1 'polypeptide(L)'
;MARRHPLFIAFATVLGLWVLRPAAASEPADQLKAAVDQVIKILEDPSLKASGKGEARREAIRRVTDGLFDWEETARQSLGPHWRQRTDAERRQFVALFRELLERTYLSKIELYSGEKITYGGDSVDGDMATVRTVMLTKKQQEVPIDYRMIRRGNRWLVYDVAVEGVSLVSNYRGQFNDIIRTASYPALVKKMEAKIAEIKP
;
A
#
# COMPACT_ATOMS: atom_id res chain seq x y z
N MET A 1 71.92 -47.43 11.01
CA MET A 1 70.63 -47.55 11.66
C MET A 1 69.75 -46.31 11.38
N ALA A 2 68.92 -46.40 10.39
CA ALA A 2 68.07 -45.29 9.96
C ALA A 2 66.62 -45.52 10.44
N ARG A 3 66.11 -44.64 11.31
CA ARG A 3 64.72 -44.64 11.73
C ARG A 3 63.85 -43.84 10.75
N ARG A 4 62.94 -44.53 10.10
CA ARG A 4 61.88 -43.93 9.25
C ARG A 4 60.72 -43.56 10.14
N HIS A 5 60.31 -42.28 10.08
CA HIS A 5 59.03 -41.81 10.65
C HIS A 5 57.96 -41.82 9.56
N PRO A 6 56.75 -42.33 9.80
CA PRO A 6 55.65 -42.18 8.87
C PRO A 6 54.94 -40.80 9.06
N LEU A 7 54.75 -40.12 7.96
CA LEU A 7 54.02 -38.86 7.85
C LEU A 7 52.52 -39.16 7.81
N PHE A 8 51.77 -38.82 8.86
CA PHE A 8 50.29 -38.85 8.87
C PHE A 8 49.77 -37.57 8.21
N ILE A 9 49.18 -37.70 7.01
CA ILE A 9 48.47 -36.64 6.34
C ILE A 9 47.01 -36.69 6.87
N ALA A 10 46.68 -35.72 7.69
CA ALA A 10 45.29 -35.51 8.15
C ALA A 10 44.51 -34.74 7.06
N PHE A 11 43.58 -35.43 6.41
CA PHE A 11 42.63 -34.86 5.49
C PHE A 11 41.49 -34.15 6.31
N ALA A 12 41.58 -32.84 6.43
CA ALA A 12 40.51 -32.04 7.04
C ALA A 12 39.42 -31.80 6.01
N THR A 13 38.32 -32.55 6.08
CA THR A 13 37.07 -32.32 5.32
C THR A 13 36.35 -31.09 5.86
N VAL A 14 36.48 -29.97 5.18
CA VAL A 14 35.71 -28.76 5.45
C VAL A 14 34.28 -28.99 4.91
N LEU A 15 33.36 -29.37 5.79
CA LEU A 15 31.92 -29.36 5.50
C LEU A 15 31.46 -27.90 5.42
N GLY A 16 31.34 -27.38 4.21
CA GLY A 16 30.73 -26.08 3.99
C GLY A 16 29.24 -26.12 4.38
N LEU A 17 28.88 -25.53 5.53
CA LEU A 17 27.48 -25.24 5.85
C LEU A 17 26.98 -24.20 4.83
N TRP A 18 26.20 -24.66 3.86
CA TRP A 18 25.38 -23.76 3.05
C TRP A 18 24.26 -23.23 3.94
N VAL A 19 24.44 -22.05 4.51
CA VAL A 19 23.37 -21.32 5.17
C VAL A 19 22.42 -20.89 4.05
N LEU A 20 21.30 -21.63 3.92
CA LEU A 20 20.14 -21.20 3.14
C LEU A 20 19.67 -19.85 3.74
N ARG A 21 20.13 -18.75 3.13
CA ARG A 21 19.55 -17.44 3.42
C ARG A 21 18.09 -17.51 2.99
N PRO A 22 17.10 -17.25 3.89
CA PRO A 22 15.73 -17.07 3.46
C PRO A 22 15.74 -15.99 2.39
N ALA A 23 15.01 -16.22 1.29
CA ALA A 23 14.83 -15.20 0.26
C ALA A 23 14.37 -13.92 0.95
N ALA A 24 15.20 -12.88 0.94
CA ALA A 24 14.82 -11.59 1.49
C ALA A 24 13.52 -11.17 0.80
N ALA A 25 12.49 -10.83 1.59
CA ALA A 25 11.32 -10.18 1.05
C ALA A 25 11.82 -8.96 0.27
N SER A 26 11.30 -8.74 -0.94
CA SER A 26 11.69 -7.55 -1.70
C SER A 26 11.44 -6.31 -0.85
N GLU A 27 12.34 -5.34 -0.94
CA GLU A 27 12.28 -4.10 -0.15
C GLU A 27 10.93 -3.40 -0.36
N PRO A 28 10.32 -2.79 0.67
CA PRO A 28 9.01 -2.15 0.54
C PRO A 28 8.99 -1.07 -0.55
N ALA A 29 10.10 -0.33 -0.71
CA ALA A 29 10.24 0.66 -1.77
C ALA A 29 10.18 0.06 -3.17
N ASP A 30 10.77 -1.11 -3.40
CA ASP A 30 10.75 -1.78 -4.71
C ASP A 30 9.34 -2.28 -5.05
N GLN A 31 8.62 -2.84 -4.09
CA GLN A 31 7.24 -3.28 -4.30
C GLN A 31 6.31 -2.11 -4.58
N LEU A 32 6.44 -1.02 -3.82
CA LEU A 32 5.68 0.20 -4.06
C LEU A 32 5.98 0.75 -5.46
N LYS A 33 7.27 0.86 -5.81
CA LYS A 33 7.69 1.38 -7.11
C LYS A 33 7.12 0.56 -8.25
N ALA A 34 7.20 -0.76 -8.17
CA ALA A 34 6.66 -1.64 -9.20
C ALA A 34 5.13 -1.41 -9.42
N ALA A 35 4.36 -1.23 -8.35
CA ALA A 35 2.94 -0.95 -8.43
C ALA A 35 2.66 0.46 -9.01
N VAL A 36 3.39 1.48 -8.57
CA VAL A 36 3.28 2.85 -9.10
C VAL A 36 3.62 2.89 -10.58
N ASP A 37 4.71 2.24 -11.00
CA ASP A 37 5.11 2.15 -12.41
C ASP A 37 4.04 1.45 -13.27
N GLN A 38 3.34 0.45 -12.72
CA GLN A 38 2.21 -0.20 -13.41
C GLN A 38 1.03 0.77 -13.58
N VAL A 39 0.68 1.54 -12.55
CA VAL A 39 -0.39 2.55 -12.65
C VAL A 39 -0.03 3.60 -13.71
N ILE A 40 1.22 4.09 -13.71
CA ILE A 40 1.70 5.06 -14.70
C ILE A 40 1.57 4.48 -16.12
N LYS A 41 2.01 3.24 -16.34
CA LYS A 41 1.86 2.57 -17.65
C LYS A 41 0.42 2.50 -18.11
N ILE A 42 -0.53 2.20 -17.20
CA ILE A 42 -1.96 2.17 -17.52
C ILE A 42 -2.46 3.59 -17.90
N LEU A 43 -2.02 4.60 -17.16
CA LEU A 43 -2.40 6.01 -17.42
C LEU A 43 -1.81 6.54 -18.72
N GLU A 44 -0.66 6.04 -19.15
CA GLU A 44 0.01 6.45 -20.39
C GLU A 44 -0.42 5.63 -21.62
N ASP A 45 -1.08 4.49 -21.44
CA ASP A 45 -1.49 3.60 -22.53
C ASP A 45 -2.49 4.30 -23.48
N PRO A 46 -2.11 4.52 -24.74
CA PRO A 46 -2.98 5.19 -25.71
C PRO A 46 -4.30 4.41 -25.94
N SER A 47 -4.28 3.08 -25.85
CA SER A 47 -5.48 2.24 -26.04
C SER A 47 -6.51 2.44 -24.93
N LEU A 48 -6.07 2.77 -23.71
CA LEU A 48 -6.91 3.04 -22.55
C LEU A 48 -7.27 4.54 -22.41
N LYS A 49 -6.59 5.43 -23.14
CA LYS A 49 -6.94 6.85 -23.24
C LYS A 49 -8.05 7.11 -24.26
N ALA A 50 -8.31 6.18 -25.15
CA ALA A 50 -9.32 6.34 -26.19
C ALA A 50 -10.72 6.57 -25.59
N SER A 51 -11.56 7.31 -26.34
CA SER A 51 -12.94 7.58 -25.95
C SER A 51 -13.69 6.27 -25.67
N GLY A 52 -14.48 6.23 -24.58
CA GLY A 52 -15.23 5.05 -24.15
C GLY A 52 -14.42 4.00 -23.39
N LYS A 53 -13.11 4.20 -23.14
CA LYS A 53 -12.26 3.26 -22.41
C LYS A 53 -12.03 3.62 -20.93
N GLY A 54 -12.68 4.67 -20.44
CA GLY A 54 -12.52 5.12 -19.06
C GLY A 54 -12.75 4.02 -18.01
N GLU A 55 -13.81 3.23 -18.16
CA GLU A 55 -14.10 2.13 -17.22
C GLU A 55 -13.03 1.03 -17.28
N ALA A 56 -12.59 0.64 -18.46
CA ALA A 56 -11.51 -0.35 -18.62
C ALA A 56 -10.20 0.13 -17.99
N ARG A 57 -9.88 1.42 -18.10
CA ARG A 57 -8.72 2.05 -17.47
C ARG A 57 -8.85 2.03 -15.96
N ARG A 58 -9.99 2.42 -15.42
CA ARG A 58 -10.25 2.40 -13.96
C ARG A 58 -10.15 1.00 -13.40
N GLU A 59 -10.73 0.02 -14.08
CA GLU A 59 -10.65 -1.38 -13.68
C GLU A 59 -9.21 -1.90 -13.70
N ALA A 60 -8.39 -1.48 -14.67
CA ALA A 60 -6.97 -1.82 -14.70
C ALA A 60 -6.21 -1.22 -13.50
N ILE A 61 -6.46 0.05 -13.16
CA ILE A 61 -5.87 0.71 -11.98
C ILE A 61 -6.34 0.01 -10.69
N ARG A 62 -7.64 -0.31 -10.59
CA ARG A 62 -8.23 -1.00 -9.43
C ARG A 62 -7.52 -2.33 -9.16
N ARG A 63 -7.25 -3.15 -10.18
CA ARG A 63 -6.50 -4.40 -10.01
C ARG A 63 -5.10 -4.20 -9.42
N VAL A 64 -4.41 -3.13 -9.81
CA VAL A 64 -3.09 -2.81 -9.24
C VAL A 64 -3.22 -2.38 -7.78
N THR A 65 -4.16 -1.49 -7.47
CA THR A 65 -4.38 -1.00 -6.09
C THR A 65 -4.87 -2.11 -5.17
N ASP A 66 -5.69 -3.05 -5.64
CA ASP A 66 -6.08 -4.23 -4.87
C ASP A 66 -4.91 -5.13 -4.51
N GLY A 67 -3.91 -5.19 -5.38
CA GLY A 67 -2.68 -5.91 -5.10
C GLY A 67 -1.73 -5.16 -4.17
N LEU A 68 -1.85 -3.85 -4.05
CA LEU A 68 -0.95 -2.99 -3.28
C LEU A 68 -1.46 -2.69 -1.87
N PHE A 69 -2.77 -2.52 -1.67
CA PHE A 69 -3.34 -2.10 -0.39
C PHE A 69 -3.77 -3.27 0.50
N ASP A 70 -3.56 -3.12 1.81
CA ASP A 70 -4.24 -3.90 2.85
C ASP A 70 -5.52 -3.15 3.25
N TRP A 71 -6.59 -3.40 2.50
CA TRP A 71 -7.87 -2.72 2.70
C TRP A 71 -8.48 -3.00 4.08
N GLU A 72 -8.26 -4.19 4.64
CA GLU A 72 -8.72 -4.52 5.98
C GLU A 72 -7.98 -3.72 7.04
N GLU A 73 -6.66 -3.64 6.96
CA GLU A 73 -5.85 -2.85 7.88
C GLU A 73 -6.15 -1.35 7.74
N THR A 74 -6.31 -0.85 6.51
CA THR A 74 -6.72 0.54 6.22
C THR A 74 -8.05 0.86 6.91
N ALA A 75 -9.05 0.00 6.76
CA ALA A 75 -10.36 0.15 7.38
C ALA A 75 -10.29 0.03 8.90
N ARG A 76 -9.56 -0.95 9.42
CA ARG A 76 -9.36 -1.17 10.85
C ARG A 76 -8.74 0.06 11.53
N GLN A 77 -7.71 0.61 10.93
CA GLN A 77 -7.03 1.80 11.44
C GLN A 77 -7.95 3.05 11.39
N SER A 78 -8.74 3.19 10.33
CA SER A 78 -9.65 4.33 10.16
C SER A 78 -10.87 4.27 11.08
N LEU A 79 -11.37 3.08 11.39
CA LEU A 79 -12.48 2.93 12.35
C LEU A 79 -11.98 3.00 13.81
N GLY A 80 -10.69 2.76 14.04
CA GLY A 80 -10.03 2.86 15.33
C GLY A 80 -10.68 1.99 16.42
N PRO A 81 -10.95 2.56 17.63
CA PRO A 81 -11.54 1.78 18.73
C PRO A 81 -12.89 1.15 18.40
N HIS A 82 -13.66 1.75 17.50
CA HIS A 82 -14.98 1.26 17.11
C HIS A 82 -14.92 -0.06 16.34
N TRP A 83 -13.77 -0.42 15.73
CA TRP A 83 -13.57 -1.68 15.02
C TRP A 83 -13.85 -2.91 15.89
N ARG A 84 -13.40 -2.87 17.16
CA ARG A 84 -13.55 -4.01 18.08
C ARG A 84 -14.99 -4.31 18.43
N GLN A 85 -15.86 -3.31 18.32
CA GLN A 85 -17.28 -3.40 18.64
C GLN A 85 -18.11 -3.90 17.44
N ARG A 86 -17.50 -4.11 16.29
CA ARG A 86 -18.19 -4.55 15.06
C ARG A 86 -18.16 -6.05 14.92
N THR A 87 -19.30 -6.58 14.45
CA THR A 87 -19.39 -7.97 14.00
C THR A 87 -18.55 -8.17 12.76
N ASP A 88 -18.24 -9.43 12.42
CA ASP A 88 -17.48 -9.72 11.21
C ASP A 88 -18.23 -9.31 9.93
N ALA A 89 -19.55 -9.37 9.94
CA ALA A 89 -20.38 -8.88 8.83
C ALA A 89 -20.24 -7.36 8.65
N GLU A 90 -20.34 -6.60 9.75
CA GLU A 90 -20.17 -5.14 9.74
C GLU A 90 -18.75 -4.74 9.33
N ARG A 91 -17.71 -5.49 9.78
CA ARG A 91 -16.32 -5.26 9.37
C ARG A 91 -16.15 -5.43 7.86
N ARG A 92 -16.65 -6.55 7.30
CA ARG A 92 -16.59 -6.78 5.84
C ARG A 92 -17.35 -5.71 5.07
N GLN A 93 -18.55 -5.32 5.52
CA GLN A 93 -19.30 -4.22 4.90
C GLN A 93 -18.51 -2.91 4.95
N PHE A 94 -17.96 -2.56 6.10
CA PHE A 94 -17.18 -1.33 6.25
C PHE A 94 -15.94 -1.30 5.37
N VAL A 95 -15.19 -2.42 5.29
CA VAL A 95 -14.02 -2.53 4.39
C VAL A 95 -14.43 -2.27 2.94
N ALA A 96 -15.52 -2.89 2.48
CA ALA A 96 -16.00 -2.72 1.11
C ALA A 96 -16.41 -1.26 0.82
N LEU A 97 -17.20 -0.66 1.73
CA LEU A 97 -17.66 0.73 1.59
C LEU A 97 -16.50 1.74 1.66
N PHE A 98 -15.57 1.54 2.60
CA PHE A 98 -14.45 2.47 2.75
C PHE A 98 -13.48 2.38 1.58
N ARG A 99 -13.20 1.17 1.09
CA ARG A 99 -12.46 0.98 -0.15
C ARG A 99 -13.13 1.73 -1.31
N GLU A 100 -14.43 1.52 -1.56
CA GLU A 100 -15.16 2.17 -2.63
C GLU A 100 -15.15 3.70 -2.50
N LEU A 101 -15.31 4.21 -1.27
CA LEU A 101 -15.24 5.65 -1.00
C LEU A 101 -13.87 6.23 -1.38
N LEU A 102 -12.78 5.56 -0.99
CA LEU A 102 -11.42 5.99 -1.33
C LEU A 102 -11.17 5.91 -2.84
N GLU A 103 -11.55 4.80 -3.47
CA GLU A 103 -11.43 4.64 -4.92
C GLU A 103 -12.12 5.79 -5.65
N ARG A 104 -13.39 6.04 -5.40
CA ARG A 104 -14.14 7.11 -6.07
C ARG A 104 -13.57 8.49 -5.78
N THR A 105 -13.10 8.73 -4.55
CA THR A 105 -12.55 10.04 -4.15
C THR A 105 -11.21 10.33 -4.83
N TYR A 106 -10.36 9.31 -4.99
CA TYR A 106 -8.98 9.53 -5.42
C TYR A 106 -8.69 9.09 -6.86
N LEU A 107 -9.48 8.18 -7.44
CA LEU A 107 -9.26 7.70 -8.80
C LEU A 107 -9.27 8.81 -9.84
N SER A 108 -10.24 9.73 -9.75
CA SER A 108 -10.30 10.89 -10.65
C SER A 108 -9.05 11.79 -10.54
N LYS A 109 -8.45 11.89 -9.36
CA LYS A 109 -7.18 12.63 -9.16
C LYS A 109 -5.99 11.89 -9.76
N ILE A 110 -5.97 10.56 -9.64
CA ILE A 110 -4.95 9.71 -10.29
C ILE A 110 -5.07 9.83 -11.82
N GLU A 111 -6.28 9.88 -12.36
CA GLU A 111 -6.53 10.06 -13.80
C GLU A 111 -6.06 11.41 -14.35
N LEU A 112 -5.85 12.40 -13.49
CA LEU A 112 -5.27 13.70 -13.88
C LEU A 112 -3.74 13.67 -14.05
N TYR A 113 -3.10 12.54 -13.75
CA TYR A 113 -1.67 12.36 -13.96
C TYR A 113 -1.30 12.73 -15.40
N SER A 114 -0.27 13.50 -15.54
CA SER A 114 0.13 14.12 -16.80
C SER A 114 1.65 14.12 -17.03
N GLY A 115 2.36 13.20 -16.34
CA GLY A 115 3.81 13.03 -16.44
C GLY A 115 4.59 13.65 -15.27
N GLU A 116 3.96 13.77 -14.10
CA GLU A 116 4.63 14.14 -12.85
C GLU A 116 5.74 13.15 -12.53
N LYS A 117 6.88 13.65 -12.04
CA LYS A 117 8.01 12.81 -11.67
C LYS A 117 7.87 12.39 -10.20
N ILE A 118 8.09 11.10 -9.93
CA ILE A 118 8.10 10.57 -8.58
C ILE A 118 9.53 10.13 -8.26
N THR A 119 10.09 10.69 -7.19
CA THR A 119 11.38 10.31 -6.63
C THR A 119 11.18 9.54 -5.35
N TYR A 120 12.00 8.52 -5.12
CA TYR A 120 11.94 7.67 -3.93
C TYR A 120 13.07 8.07 -2.99
N GLY A 121 12.71 8.55 -1.80
CA GLY A 121 13.64 9.01 -0.75
C GLY A 121 14.13 7.91 0.17
N GLY A 122 13.86 6.65 -0.17
CA GLY A 122 14.17 5.48 0.64
C GLY A 122 13.03 5.06 1.57
N ASP A 123 13.28 3.97 2.28
CA ASP A 123 12.35 3.41 3.24
C ASP A 123 12.98 3.30 4.64
N SER A 124 12.13 3.21 5.64
CA SER A 124 12.48 2.82 7.01
C SER A 124 11.63 1.63 7.41
N VAL A 125 12.28 0.54 7.83
CA VAL A 125 11.63 -0.71 8.24
C VAL A 125 11.81 -0.90 9.74
N ASP A 126 10.72 -1.19 10.43
CA ASP A 126 10.69 -1.55 11.85
C ASP A 126 9.80 -2.80 12.01
N GLY A 127 10.41 -3.97 12.13
CA GLY A 127 9.74 -5.24 12.18
C GLY A 127 8.87 -5.49 10.94
N ASP A 128 7.56 -5.60 11.14
CA ASP A 128 6.56 -5.81 10.08
C ASP A 128 5.95 -4.50 9.56
N MET A 129 6.49 -3.36 9.96
CA MET A 129 6.05 -2.04 9.54
C MET A 129 7.13 -1.36 8.72
N ALA A 130 6.72 -0.61 7.70
CA ALA A 130 7.64 0.21 6.91
C ALA A 130 6.99 1.53 6.52
N THR A 131 7.84 2.53 6.28
CA THR A 131 7.42 3.79 5.66
C THR A 131 8.31 4.06 4.46
N VAL A 132 7.71 4.13 3.28
CA VAL A 132 8.40 4.54 2.05
C VAL A 132 8.08 6.00 1.79
N ARG A 133 9.14 6.81 1.67
CA ARG A 133 9.03 8.25 1.40
C ARG A 133 9.22 8.51 -0.08
N THR A 134 8.30 9.29 -0.63
CA THR A 134 8.40 9.74 -2.03
C THR A 134 8.15 11.25 -2.13
N VAL A 135 8.64 11.83 -3.19
CA VAL A 135 8.32 13.22 -3.55
C VAL A 135 7.82 13.24 -4.99
N MET A 136 6.62 13.75 -5.17
CA MET A 136 6.06 13.99 -6.48
C MET A 136 6.37 15.42 -6.91
N LEU A 137 7.06 15.60 -8.04
CA LEU A 137 7.32 16.90 -8.64
C LEU A 137 6.22 17.21 -9.64
N THR A 138 5.41 18.22 -9.33
CA THR A 138 4.33 18.67 -10.21
C THR A 138 4.87 19.41 -11.42
N LYS A 139 4.04 19.63 -12.45
CA LYS A 139 4.40 20.46 -13.61
C LYS A 139 4.76 21.91 -13.25
N LYS A 140 4.23 22.40 -12.13
CA LYS A 140 4.55 23.73 -11.59
C LYS A 140 5.84 23.77 -10.78
N GLN A 141 6.63 22.68 -10.81
CA GLN A 141 7.87 22.53 -10.03
C GLN A 141 7.64 22.59 -8.51
N GLN A 142 6.46 22.21 -8.05
CA GLN A 142 6.16 22.09 -6.64
C GLN A 142 6.44 20.65 -6.20
N GLU A 143 7.16 20.50 -5.10
CA GLU A 143 7.42 19.23 -4.46
C GLU A 143 6.25 18.88 -3.52
N VAL A 144 5.67 17.71 -3.72
CA VAL A 144 4.60 17.15 -2.87
C VAL A 144 5.14 15.89 -2.22
N PRO A 145 5.50 15.93 -0.93
CA PRO A 145 5.91 14.73 -0.20
C PRO A 145 4.72 13.79 -0.03
N ILE A 146 4.95 12.52 -0.31
CA ILE A 146 3.96 11.44 -0.13
C ILE A 146 4.63 10.29 0.59
N ASP A 147 4.16 9.97 1.79
CA ASP A 147 4.63 8.86 2.59
C ASP A 147 3.62 7.70 2.50
N TYR A 148 4.12 6.51 2.22
CA TYR A 148 3.33 5.28 2.21
C TYR A 148 3.68 4.44 3.42
N ARG A 149 2.72 4.23 4.32
CA ARG A 149 2.87 3.33 5.46
C ARG A 149 2.45 1.93 5.05
N MET A 150 3.35 0.99 5.24
CA MET A 150 3.20 -0.37 4.75
C MET A 150 3.30 -1.37 5.91
N ILE A 151 2.62 -2.48 5.74
CA ILE A 151 2.65 -3.62 6.67
C ILE A 151 3.04 -4.88 5.89
N ARG A 152 3.87 -5.72 6.51
CA ARG A 152 4.27 -6.99 5.93
C ARG A 152 3.20 -8.05 6.14
N ARG A 153 2.82 -8.73 5.05
CA ARG A 153 1.93 -9.89 5.04
C ARG A 153 2.62 -11.04 4.32
N GLY A 154 3.19 -11.96 5.09
CA GLY A 154 4.05 -13.01 4.53
C GLY A 154 5.31 -12.41 3.88
N ASN A 155 5.46 -12.60 2.58
CA ASN A 155 6.58 -12.07 1.79
C ASN A 155 6.23 -10.76 1.02
N ARG A 156 5.10 -10.13 1.32
CA ARG A 156 4.61 -8.92 0.64
C ARG A 156 4.49 -7.75 1.60
N TRP A 157 4.82 -6.57 1.10
CA TRP A 157 4.53 -5.31 1.75
C TRP A 157 3.28 -4.69 1.15
N LEU A 158 2.28 -4.38 2.00
CA LEU A 158 1.02 -3.79 1.59
C LEU A 158 0.83 -2.43 2.24
N VAL A 159 0.35 -1.46 1.48
CA VAL A 159 0.05 -0.11 1.96
C VAL A 159 -1.23 -0.14 2.80
N TYR A 160 -1.19 0.44 3.99
CA TYR A 160 -2.39 0.63 4.82
C TYR A 160 -2.72 2.10 5.08
N ASP A 161 -1.78 3.02 4.82
CA ASP A 161 -2.02 4.47 4.93
C ASP A 161 -1.14 5.24 3.95
N VAL A 162 -1.66 6.35 3.47
CA VAL A 162 -0.93 7.31 2.64
C VAL A 162 -1.02 8.68 3.31
N ALA A 163 0.13 9.33 3.51
CA ALA A 163 0.17 10.69 3.99
C ALA A 163 0.68 11.61 2.88
N VAL A 164 -0.11 12.64 2.54
CA VAL A 164 0.25 13.66 1.57
C VAL A 164 0.55 14.94 2.33
N GLU A 165 1.74 15.52 2.13
CA GLU A 165 2.19 16.72 2.85
C GLU A 165 2.06 16.56 4.37
N GLY A 166 2.34 15.37 4.89
CA GLY A 166 2.24 15.02 6.32
C GLY A 166 0.82 14.71 6.81
N VAL A 167 -0.21 14.87 6.00
CA VAL A 167 -1.60 14.58 6.37
C VAL A 167 -1.96 13.14 6.02
N SER A 168 -2.07 12.29 7.05
CA SER A 168 -2.48 10.89 6.92
C SER A 168 -3.96 10.77 6.56
N LEU A 169 -4.26 10.01 5.49
CA LEU A 169 -5.64 9.72 5.08
C LEU A 169 -6.38 8.93 6.16
N VAL A 170 -5.77 7.89 6.68
CA VAL A 170 -6.36 7.06 7.74
C VAL A 170 -6.67 7.87 8.98
N SER A 171 -5.74 8.73 9.42
CA SER A 171 -5.96 9.57 10.61
C SER A 171 -7.07 10.62 10.39
N ASN A 172 -7.13 11.20 9.19
CA ASN A 172 -8.17 12.16 8.83
C ASN A 172 -9.56 11.51 8.86
N TYR A 173 -9.72 10.36 8.20
CA TYR A 173 -10.98 9.62 8.24
C TYR A 173 -11.32 9.10 9.63
N ARG A 174 -10.33 8.69 10.43
CA ARG A 174 -10.57 8.27 11.83
C ARG A 174 -11.22 9.38 12.66
N GLY A 175 -10.74 10.60 12.53
CA GLY A 175 -11.35 11.76 13.20
C GLY A 175 -12.83 11.93 12.79
N GLN A 176 -13.10 11.98 11.50
CA GLN A 176 -14.44 12.15 10.95
C GLN A 176 -15.39 11.00 11.35
N PHE A 177 -14.93 9.74 11.25
CA PHE A 177 -15.74 8.58 11.60
C PHE A 177 -16.04 8.51 13.09
N ASN A 178 -15.04 8.79 13.94
CA ASN A 178 -15.24 8.88 15.37
C ASN A 178 -16.29 9.92 15.73
N ASP A 179 -16.22 11.11 15.14
CA ASP A 179 -17.18 12.18 15.40
C ASP A 179 -18.61 11.79 14.99
N ILE A 180 -18.78 11.17 13.83
CA ILE A 180 -20.10 10.70 13.38
C ILE A 180 -20.63 9.61 14.31
N ILE A 181 -19.81 8.63 14.70
CA ILE A 181 -20.25 7.54 15.56
C ILE A 181 -20.61 8.06 16.95
N ARG A 182 -19.82 8.97 17.48
CA ARG A 182 -20.01 9.56 18.81
C ARG A 182 -21.27 10.46 18.88
N THR A 183 -21.55 11.23 17.83
CA THR A 183 -22.67 12.18 17.79
C THR A 183 -23.98 11.58 17.26
N ALA A 184 -23.90 10.47 16.54
CA ALA A 184 -25.05 9.78 15.98
C ALA A 184 -24.98 8.26 16.23
N SER A 185 -24.34 7.49 15.33
CA SER A 185 -24.16 6.04 15.49
C SER A 185 -23.29 5.45 14.36
N TYR A 186 -22.88 4.19 14.49
CA TYR A 186 -22.25 3.45 13.40
C TYR A 186 -23.17 3.26 12.17
N PRO A 187 -24.48 2.90 12.30
CA PRO A 187 -25.38 2.89 11.15
C PRO A 187 -25.52 4.24 10.43
N ALA A 188 -25.43 5.35 11.17
CA ALA A 188 -25.43 6.68 10.56
C ALA A 188 -24.15 6.94 9.76
N LEU A 189 -22.98 6.45 10.21
CA LEU A 189 -21.75 6.49 9.44
C LEU A 189 -21.90 5.72 8.12
N VAL A 190 -22.39 4.47 8.18
CA VAL A 190 -22.62 3.64 6.98
C VAL A 190 -23.49 4.38 5.96
N LYS A 191 -24.63 4.92 6.37
CA LYS A 191 -25.52 5.71 5.51
C LYS A 191 -24.82 6.93 4.88
N LYS A 192 -24.00 7.64 5.65
CA LYS A 192 -23.25 8.79 5.14
C LYS A 192 -22.21 8.38 4.11
N MET A 193 -21.54 7.25 4.31
CA MET A 193 -20.59 6.71 3.33
C MET A 193 -21.30 6.31 2.03
N GLU A 194 -22.41 5.58 2.12
CA GLU A 194 -23.23 5.18 0.96
C GLU A 194 -23.72 6.41 0.18
N ALA A 195 -24.25 7.42 0.88
CA ALA A 195 -24.68 8.68 0.25
C ALA A 195 -23.51 9.39 -0.45
N LYS A 196 -22.34 9.45 0.20
CA LYS A 196 -21.16 10.09 -0.38
C LYS A 196 -20.63 9.34 -1.60
N ILE A 197 -20.65 8.02 -1.57
CA ILE A 197 -20.30 7.17 -2.73
C ILE A 197 -21.25 7.44 -3.91
N ALA A 198 -22.56 7.58 -3.64
CA ALA A 198 -23.55 7.85 -4.69
C ALA A 198 -23.40 9.26 -5.31
N GLU A 199 -22.93 10.25 -4.55
CA GLU A 199 -22.68 11.62 -5.04
C GLU A 199 -21.47 11.71 -5.98
N ILE A 200 -20.46 10.88 -5.74
CA ILE A 200 -19.21 10.90 -6.54
C ILE A 200 -19.48 10.12 -7.83
N LYS A 201 -19.56 10.84 -8.93
CA LYS A 201 -19.69 10.19 -10.26
C LYS A 201 -18.49 9.29 -10.53
N PRO A 202 -18.73 8.11 -11.10
CA PRO A 202 -17.66 7.19 -11.48
C PRO A 202 -16.74 7.76 -12.55
#